data_8cd0f7fa3b9187d0b244d058c14eac43
#
_entry.id   8cd0f7fa3b9187d0b244d058c14eac43
#
_cell.length_a   1.000
_cell.length_b   1.000
_cell.length_c   1.000
_cell.angle_alpha   90.00
_cell.angle_beta   90.00
_cell.angle_gamma   90.00
#
_symmetry.space_group_name_H-M   'P 1'
#
loop_
_entity.id
_entity.type
_entity.pdbx_description
1 polymer ?
#
loop_
_entity_poly.entity_id
_entity_poly.type
_entity_poly.pdbx_seq_one_letter_code
_entity_poly.pdbx_strand_id
1 'polypeptide(L)'
;MGMLEPAIISRLGESNVLRLEPYDSDGLVGISKQRYEASCKPGSVGKEVLEKIGRFASETGDARLAIELLEAAVRRAEMDGRGEVNVGDVMPSTLRTASVEPSQVDSLGTHQKLILLGICRRLRKVEEISSGDARKLYELVCEEFSIKTRSYTTFWKHLKSLETEGLLEARSTNTSVGRGRTTYITMSNTSPATIGSRIEKEFMNR
;
A
#
# COMPACT_ATOMS: atom_id res chain seq x y z
N MET A 1 -23.52 4.99 -7.34
CA MET A 1 -24.76 4.42 -6.76
C MET A 1 -25.90 4.78 -7.71
N GLY A 2 -26.41 3.80 -8.47
CA GLY A 2 -27.56 4.03 -9.31
C GLY A 2 -28.82 4.05 -8.44
N MET A 3 -29.38 5.23 -8.23
CA MET A 3 -30.73 5.31 -7.67
C MET A 3 -31.71 4.76 -8.69
N LEU A 4 -32.55 3.82 -8.28
CA LEU A 4 -33.70 3.37 -9.07
C LEU A 4 -34.58 4.58 -9.37
N GLU A 5 -35.09 4.67 -10.61
CA GLU A 5 -35.99 5.75 -11.00
C GLU A 5 -37.23 5.76 -10.11
N PRO A 6 -37.75 6.94 -9.74
CA PRO A 6 -38.94 7.06 -8.88
C PRO A 6 -40.15 6.24 -9.37
N ALA A 7 -40.28 6.07 -10.68
CA ALA A 7 -41.34 5.26 -11.29
C ALA A 7 -41.20 3.75 -10.97
N ILE A 8 -39.97 3.25 -10.78
CA ILE A 8 -39.74 1.85 -10.40
C ILE A 8 -40.06 1.65 -8.91
N ILE A 9 -39.65 2.61 -8.07
CA ILE A 9 -39.94 2.59 -6.62
C ILE A 9 -41.46 2.60 -6.37
N SER A 10 -42.19 3.43 -7.10
CA SER A 10 -43.66 3.50 -7.02
C SER A 10 -44.34 2.18 -7.41
N ARG A 11 -43.79 1.44 -8.38
CA ARG A 11 -44.34 0.13 -8.82
C ARG A 11 -44.03 -1.02 -7.85
N LEU A 12 -42.91 -0.94 -7.13
CA LEU A 12 -42.50 -1.95 -6.14
C LEU A 12 -43.27 -1.83 -4.82
N GLY A 13 -43.93 -0.69 -4.59
CA GLY A 13 -44.62 -0.35 -3.33
C GLY A 13 -43.58 0.00 -2.23
N GLU A 14 -43.84 1.07 -1.50
CA GLU A 14 -42.93 1.53 -0.43
C GLU A 14 -42.70 0.49 0.68
N SER A 15 -43.70 -0.39 0.90
CA SER A 15 -43.64 -1.48 1.87
C SER A 15 -42.60 -2.58 1.52
N ASN A 16 -42.14 -2.65 0.28
CA ASN A 16 -41.18 -3.66 -0.19
C ASN A 16 -39.74 -3.11 -0.31
N VAL A 17 -39.51 -1.88 0.15
CA VAL A 17 -38.18 -1.25 0.12
C VAL A 17 -37.52 -1.40 1.49
N LEU A 18 -36.52 -2.24 1.58
CA LEU A 18 -35.65 -2.34 2.75
C LEU A 18 -34.48 -1.37 2.59
N ARG A 19 -34.38 -0.39 3.47
CA ARG A 19 -33.21 0.50 3.56
C ARG A 19 -32.21 -0.10 4.53
N LEU A 20 -30.99 -0.35 4.03
CA LEU A 20 -29.87 -0.76 4.87
C LEU A 20 -29.07 0.48 5.24
N GLU A 21 -28.94 0.72 6.53
CA GLU A 21 -28.09 1.79 7.04
C GLU A 21 -26.62 1.36 6.97
N PRO A 22 -25.68 2.31 6.75
CA PRO A 22 -24.27 2.05 6.86
C PRO A 22 -23.90 1.51 8.25
N TYR A 23 -22.93 0.62 8.33
CA TYR A 23 -22.45 0.13 9.61
C TYR A 23 -21.71 1.23 10.38
N ASP A 24 -21.93 1.27 11.69
CA ASP A 24 -21.14 2.08 12.60
C ASP A 24 -19.78 1.43 12.92
N SER A 25 -18.93 2.14 13.65
CA SER A 25 -17.60 1.64 14.02
C SER A 25 -17.66 0.32 14.78
N ASP A 26 -18.60 0.18 15.71
CA ASP A 26 -18.70 -1.03 16.55
C ASP A 26 -19.16 -2.25 15.75
N GLY A 27 -20.12 -2.05 14.85
CA GLY A 27 -20.56 -3.08 13.90
C GLY A 27 -19.42 -3.55 13.01
N LEU A 28 -18.58 -2.62 12.51
CA LEU A 28 -17.44 -2.95 11.67
C LEU A 28 -16.30 -3.64 12.45
N VAL A 29 -16.09 -3.29 13.70
CA VAL A 29 -15.20 -4.02 14.62
C VAL A 29 -15.72 -5.45 14.82
N GLY A 30 -17.02 -5.62 15.05
CA GLY A 30 -17.64 -6.94 15.19
C GLY A 30 -17.47 -7.81 13.96
N ILE A 31 -17.68 -7.27 12.76
CA ILE A 31 -17.49 -7.97 11.49
C ILE A 31 -16.02 -8.37 11.30
N SER A 32 -15.08 -7.45 11.54
CA SER A 32 -13.64 -7.73 11.44
C SER A 32 -13.20 -8.79 12.43
N LYS A 33 -13.73 -8.76 13.67
CA LYS A 33 -13.46 -9.75 14.69
C LYS A 33 -13.94 -11.14 14.28
N GLN A 34 -15.15 -11.25 13.77
CA GLN A 34 -15.71 -12.54 13.30
C GLN A 34 -14.85 -13.12 12.16
N ARG A 35 -14.38 -12.26 11.23
CA ARG A 35 -13.49 -12.70 10.15
C ARG A 35 -12.12 -13.14 10.65
N TYR A 36 -11.53 -12.40 11.57
CA TYR A 36 -10.29 -12.76 12.23
C TYR A 36 -10.38 -14.12 12.90
N GLU A 37 -11.42 -14.35 13.74
CA GLU A 37 -11.62 -15.61 14.47
C GLU A 37 -11.82 -16.80 13.52
N ALA A 38 -12.42 -16.58 12.34
CA ALA A 38 -12.66 -17.63 11.35
C ALA A 38 -11.44 -17.95 10.47
N SER A 39 -10.48 -17.04 10.31
CA SER A 39 -9.47 -17.14 9.24
C SER A 39 -8.02 -17.00 9.71
N CYS A 40 -7.78 -16.50 10.93
CA CYS A 40 -6.44 -16.24 11.45
C CYS A 40 -6.12 -17.09 12.68
N LYS A 41 -4.82 -17.12 13.03
CA LYS A 41 -4.39 -17.79 14.27
C LYS A 41 -4.89 -17.01 15.50
N PRO A 42 -5.37 -17.68 16.54
CA PRO A 42 -5.76 -17.01 17.78
C PRO A 42 -4.63 -16.14 18.34
N GLY A 43 -4.95 -14.92 18.73
CA GLY A 43 -3.98 -13.97 19.29
C GLY A 43 -3.17 -13.16 18.25
N SER A 44 -3.26 -13.47 16.95
CA SER A 44 -2.48 -12.76 15.92
C SER A 44 -2.98 -11.34 15.61
N VAL A 45 -4.21 -10.99 15.99
CA VAL A 45 -4.79 -9.66 15.78
C VAL A 45 -5.32 -9.12 17.09
N GLY A 46 -4.69 -8.05 17.59
CA GLY A 46 -5.08 -7.39 18.83
C GLY A 46 -6.36 -6.53 18.69
N LYS A 47 -7.00 -6.23 19.82
CA LYS A 47 -8.21 -5.40 19.89
C LYS A 47 -7.99 -4.01 19.27
N GLU A 48 -6.85 -3.39 19.51
CA GLU A 48 -6.51 -2.06 18.99
C GLU A 48 -6.45 -2.04 17.45
N VAL A 49 -6.02 -3.14 16.83
CA VAL A 49 -6.01 -3.31 15.37
C VAL A 49 -7.43 -3.31 14.83
N LEU A 50 -8.31 -4.09 15.45
CA LEU A 50 -9.73 -4.17 15.06
C LEU A 50 -10.46 -2.83 15.25
N GLU A 51 -10.20 -2.13 16.33
CA GLU A 51 -10.75 -0.79 16.59
C GLU A 51 -10.27 0.24 15.55
N LYS A 52 -9.00 0.16 15.14
CA LYS A 52 -8.47 1.02 14.07
C LYS A 52 -9.15 0.72 12.73
N ILE A 53 -9.34 -0.56 12.39
CA ILE A 53 -10.07 -0.97 11.18
C ILE A 53 -11.50 -0.43 11.21
N GLY A 54 -12.24 -0.63 12.32
CA GLY A 54 -13.61 -0.13 12.46
C GLY A 54 -13.70 1.38 12.28
N ARG A 55 -12.77 2.14 12.84
CA ARG A 55 -12.70 3.60 12.72
C ARG A 55 -12.50 4.04 11.27
N PHE A 56 -11.57 3.43 10.54
CA PHE A 56 -11.36 3.77 9.12
C PHE A 56 -12.54 3.38 8.24
N ALA A 57 -13.09 2.20 8.44
CA ALA A 57 -14.19 1.72 7.62
C ALA A 57 -15.52 2.47 7.92
N SER A 58 -15.67 3.04 9.12
CA SER A 58 -16.89 3.81 9.50
C SER A 58 -17.05 5.11 8.73
N GLU A 59 -15.99 5.66 8.12
CA GLU A 59 -16.09 6.82 7.23
C GLU A 59 -17.02 6.56 6.03
N THR A 60 -17.10 5.32 5.58
CA THR A 60 -17.97 4.88 4.49
C THR A 60 -19.09 3.95 4.96
N GLY A 61 -18.99 3.39 6.15
CA GLY A 61 -19.92 2.38 6.69
C GLY A 61 -19.88 1.05 5.92
N ASP A 62 -18.78 0.76 5.22
CA ASP A 62 -18.65 -0.38 4.31
C ASP A 62 -17.94 -1.56 5.00
N ALA A 63 -18.69 -2.65 5.23
CA ALA A 63 -18.18 -3.88 5.80
C ALA A 63 -17.09 -4.55 4.93
N ARG A 64 -17.19 -4.41 3.61
CA ARG A 64 -16.18 -4.94 2.69
C ARG A 64 -14.84 -4.25 2.89
N LEU A 65 -14.86 -2.93 3.05
CA LEU A 65 -13.67 -2.13 3.35
C LEU A 65 -13.00 -2.61 4.64
N ALA A 66 -13.77 -2.92 5.69
CA ALA A 66 -13.24 -3.42 6.95
C ALA A 66 -12.53 -4.78 6.78
N ILE A 67 -13.12 -5.69 6.00
CA ILE A 67 -12.53 -7.01 5.70
C ILE A 67 -11.26 -6.86 4.87
N GLU A 68 -11.25 -6.01 3.86
CA GLU A 68 -10.08 -5.73 3.02
C GLU A 68 -8.92 -5.11 3.83
N LEU A 69 -9.22 -4.20 4.77
CA LEU A 69 -8.22 -3.64 5.69
C LEU A 69 -7.61 -4.71 6.60
N LEU A 70 -8.43 -5.61 7.13
CA LEU A 70 -7.95 -6.72 7.94
C LEU A 70 -7.02 -7.64 7.13
N GLU A 71 -7.44 -8.05 5.94
CA GLU A 71 -6.65 -8.90 5.05
C GLU A 71 -5.29 -8.25 4.71
N ALA A 72 -5.31 -6.97 4.33
CA ALA A 72 -4.09 -6.24 4.00
C ALA A 72 -3.14 -6.13 5.19
N ALA A 73 -3.65 -5.91 6.41
CA ALA A 73 -2.86 -5.82 7.62
C ALA A 73 -2.22 -7.17 8.00
N VAL A 74 -2.98 -8.27 7.91
CA VAL A 74 -2.49 -9.63 8.16
C VAL A 74 -1.40 -9.98 7.13
N ARG A 75 -1.66 -9.77 5.85
CA ARG A 75 -0.69 -10.03 4.77
C ARG A 75 0.61 -9.26 4.96
N ARG A 76 0.54 -8.02 5.44
CA ARG A 76 1.72 -7.21 5.74
C ARG A 76 2.55 -7.81 6.86
N ALA A 77 1.92 -8.23 7.96
CA ALA A 77 2.61 -8.90 9.06
C ALA A 77 3.28 -10.21 8.61
N GLU A 78 2.60 -11.01 7.78
CA GLU A 78 3.16 -12.24 7.21
C GLU A 78 4.37 -11.96 6.30
N MET A 79 4.29 -10.94 5.44
CA MET A 79 5.40 -10.53 4.57
C MET A 79 6.63 -10.09 5.37
N ASP A 80 6.44 -9.48 6.52
CA ASP A 80 7.52 -9.09 7.45
C ASP A 80 7.98 -10.26 8.35
N GLY A 81 7.43 -11.46 8.18
CA GLY A 81 7.75 -12.66 8.97
C GLY A 81 7.25 -12.58 10.41
N ARG A 82 6.29 -11.71 10.70
CA ARG A 82 5.70 -11.54 12.05
C ARG A 82 4.48 -12.44 12.24
N GLY A 83 4.33 -12.98 13.43
CA GLY A 83 3.16 -13.76 13.83
C GLY A 83 1.98 -12.90 14.31
N GLU A 84 2.20 -11.60 14.54
CA GLU A 84 1.22 -10.69 15.09
C GLU A 84 1.10 -9.43 14.20
N VAL A 85 -0.14 -8.94 14.10
CA VAL A 85 -0.47 -7.72 13.36
C VAL A 85 -0.36 -6.51 14.28
N ASN A 86 0.40 -5.52 13.86
CA ASN A 86 0.54 -4.25 14.58
C ASN A 86 -0.48 -3.22 14.10
N VAL A 87 -0.79 -2.25 14.95
CA VAL A 87 -1.67 -1.12 14.59
C VAL A 87 -1.15 -0.34 13.37
N GLY A 88 0.18 -0.30 13.17
CA GLY A 88 0.82 0.32 12.00
C GLY A 88 0.53 -0.38 10.68
N ASP A 89 0.13 -1.65 10.69
CA ASP A 89 -0.17 -2.42 9.48
C ASP A 89 -1.52 -2.03 8.87
N VAL A 90 -2.42 -1.44 9.67
CA VAL A 90 -3.72 -0.96 9.21
C VAL A 90 -3.55 0.39 8.52
N MET A 91 -3.50 0.37 7.18
CA MET A 91 -3.37 1.57 6.35
C MET A 91 -4.43 1.58 5.24
N PRO A 92 -5.27 2.62 5.12
CA PRO A 92 -6.28 2.72 4.06
C PRO A 92 -5.69 2.77 2.65
N SER A 93 -4.45 3.24 2.51
CA SER A 93 -3.72 3.30 1.25
C SER A 93 -3.40 1.92 0.67
N THR A 94 -3.32 0.87 1.52
CA THR A 94 -3.02 -0.50 1.06
C THR A 94 -4.17 -1.17 0.31
N LEU A 95 -5.39 -0.63 0.43
CA LEU A 95 -6.58 -1.20 -0.24
C LEU A 95 -6.68 -0.84 -1.72
N ARG A 96 -5.92 0.13 -2.18
CA ARG A 96 -6.02 0.62 -3.56
C ARG A 96 -5.17 -0.16 -4.55
N THR A 97 -4.36 -1.11 -4.09
CA THR A 97 -3.43 -1.81 -4.97
C THR A 97 -3.38 -3.30 -4.65
N ALA A 98 -3.51 -4.11 -5.69
CA ALA A 98 -3.22 -5.54 -5.64
C ALA A 98 -1.84 -5.73 -4.98
N SER A 99 -1.76 -6.66 -4.02
CA SER A 99 -0.48 -7.05 -3.41
C SER A 99 0.55 -7.28 -4.51
N VAL A 100 1.66 -6.55 -4.44
CA VAL A 100 2.76 -6.75 -5.39
C VAL A 100 3.25 -8.18 -5.25
N GLU A 101 3.01 -8.96 -6.27
CA GLU A 101 3.50 -10.35 -6.33
C GLU A 101 5.04 -10.32 -6.37
N PRO A 102 5.72 -11.18 -5.61
CA PRO A 102 7.18 -11.29 -5.68
C PRO A 102 7.72 -11.47 -7.10
N SER A 103 6.96 -12.13 -7.98
CA SER A 103 7.25 -12.31 -9.39
C SER A 103 7.35 -11.01 -10.19
N GLN A 104 6.62 -9.95 -9.78
CA GLN A 104 6.69 -8.63 -10.42
C GLN A 104 8.07 -8.00 -10.23
N VAL A 105 8.68 -8.16 -9.05
CA VAL A 105 10.03 -7.65 -8.79
C VAL A 105 11.07 -8.37 -9.66
N ASP A 106 10.90 -9.68 -9.87
CA ASP A 106 11.84 -10.47 -10.68
C ASP A 106 11.82 -10.07 -12.15
N SER A 107 10.65 -9.65 -12.67
CA SER A 107 10.49 -9.21 -14.06
C SER A 107 11.06 -7.81 -14.35
N LEU A 108 11.40 -7.02 -13.32
CA LEU A 108 11.95 -5.68 -13.48
C LEU A 108 13.31 -5.68 -14.17
N GLY A 109 13.54 -4.66 -14.99
CA GLY A 109 14.85 -4.41 -15.57
C GLY A 109 15.90 -4.00 -14.52
N THR A 110 17.18 -4.26 -14.81
CA THR A 110 18.31 -3.98 -13.90
C THR A 110 18.23 -2.58 -13.27
N HIS A 111 18.01 -1.52 -14.05
CA HIS A 111 17.97 -0.16 -13.52
C HIS A 111 16.72 0.13 -12.68
N GLN A 112 15.58 -0.49 -12.98
CA GLN A 112 14.38 -0.39 -12.15
C GLN A 112 14.65 -1.04 -10.78
N LYS A 113 15.29 -2.22 -10.74
CA LYS A 113 15.69 -2.89 -9.50
C LYS A 113 16.66 -2.04 -8.67
N LEU A 114 17.66 -1.40 -9.29
CA LEU A 114 18.61 -0.54 -8.57
C LEU A 114 17.96 0.72 -8.01
N ILE A 115 17.03 1.34 -8.75
CA ILE A 115 16.25 2.48 -8.26
C ILE A 115 15.42 2.03 -7.06
N LEU A 116 14.69 0.95 -7.21
CA LEU A 116 13.81 0.40 -6.16
C LEU A 116 14.61 0.01 -4.92
N LEU A 117 15.79 -0.60 -5.08
CA LEU A 117 16.68 -0.95 -3.97
C LEU A 117 17.14 0.28 -3.17
N GLY A 118 17.58 1.33 -3.85
CA GLY A 118 17.97 2.58 -3.19
C GLY A 118 16.82 3.19 -2.38
N ILE A 119 15.61 3.21 -2.96
CA ILE A 119 14.38 3.68 -2.30
C ILE A 119 14.05 2.80 -1.10
N CYS A 120 14.04 1.47 -1.26
CA CYS A 120 13.75 0.52 -0.18
C CYS A 120 14.68 0.69 1.03
N ARG A 121 15.98 0.83 0.79
CA ARG A 121 16.98 1.02 1.86
C ARG A 121 16.68 2.27 2.70
N ARG A 122 16.21 3.33 2.08
CA ARG A 122 15.89 4.57 2.79
C ARG A 122 14.55 4.51 3.48
N LEU A 123 13.51 3.97 2.83
CA LEU A 123 12.16 3.85 3.38
C LEU A 123 12.04 2.85 4.55
N ARG A 124 13.08 2.04 4.82
CA ARG A 124 13.19 1.30 6.10
C ARG A 124 13.35 2.22 7.32
N LYS A 125 13.78 3.48 7.11
CA LYS A 125 14.11 4.43 8.19
C LYS A 125 13.24 5.69 8.19
N VAL A 126 12.59 6.00 7.08
CA VAL A 126 11.74 7.18 6.91
C VAL A 126 10.47 6.80 6.16
N GLU A 127 9.39 7.56 6.32
CA GLU A 127 8.11 7.27 5.70
C GLU A 127 8.05 7.67 4.22
N GLU A 128 8.75 8.74 3.86
CA GLU A 128 8.80 9.26 2.48
C GLU A 128 10.18 9.82 2.13
N ILE A 129 10.48 9.88 0.84
CA ILE A 129 11.71 10.49 0.31
C ILE A 129 11.41 11.41 -0.87
N SER A 130 12.24 12.43 -1.08
CA SER A 130 12.14 13.26 -2.27
C SER A 130 12.67 12.52 -3.51
N SER A 131 12.15 12.88 -4.69
CA SER A 131 12.68 12.35 -5.96
C SER A 131 14.16 12.69 -6.20
N GLY A 132 14.62 13.83 -5.64
CA GLY A 132 16.03 14.20 -5.66
C GLY A 132 16.91 13.27 -4.83
N ASP A 133 16.42 12.87 -3.64
CA ASP A 133 17.14 11.90 -2.80
C ASP A 133 17.06 10.50 -3.40
N ALA A 134 15.93 10.10 -3.97
CA ALA A 134 15.81 8.84 -4.70
C ALA A 134 16.84 8.74 -5.84
N ARG A 135 17.10 9.85 -6.54
CA ARG A 135 18.13 9.91 -7.58
C ARG A 135 19.53 9.69 -7.02
N LYS A 136 19.89 10.37 -5.92
CA LYS A 136 21.19 10.19 -5.25
C LYS A 136 21.38 8.75 -4.76
N LEU A 137 20.34 8.18 -4.16
CA LEU A 137 20.38 6.78 -3.69
C LEU A 137 20.58 5.79 -4.84
N TYR A 138 19.92 6.01 -5.97
CA TYR A 138 20.15 5.21 -7.17
C TYR A 138 21.58 5.30 -7.67
N GLU A 139 22.19 6.49 -7.67
CA GLU A 139 23.59 6.69 -8.07
C GLU A 139 24.54 5.93 -7.15
N LEU A 140 24.33 6.00 -5.83
CA LEU A 140 25.12 5.24 -4.85
C LEU A 140 24.98 3.73 -5.04
N VAL A 141 23.78 3.22 -5.28
CA VAL A 141 23.55 1.79 -5.53
C VAL A 141 24.18 1.36 -6.85
N CYS A 142 24.15 2.19 -7.89
CA CYS A 142 24.84 1.90 -9.14
C CYS A 142 26.38 1.81 -8.95
N GLU A 143 26.96 2.70 -8.14
CA GLU A 143 28.39 2.69 -7.80
C GLU A 143 28.75 1.41 -7.03
N GLU A 144 27.96 1.04 -6.02
CA GLU A 144 28.15 -0.18 -5.21
C GLU A 144 28.22 -1.44 -6.08
N PHE A 145 27.35 -1.55 -7.08
CA PHE A 145 27.33 -2.71 -7.99
C PHE A 145 28.12 -2.52 -9.28
N SER A 146 28.94 -1.47 -9.38
CA SER A 146 29.77 -1.14 -10.56
C SER A 146 28.96 -1.05 -11.87
N ILE A 147 27.72 -0.56 -11.79
CA ILE A 147 26.81 -0.39 -12.93
C ILE A 147 26.76 1.09 -13.31
N LYS A 148 26.93 1.39 -14.61
CA LYS A 148 26.87 2.77 -15.11
C LYS A 148 25.45 3.35 -14.93
N THR A 149 25.34 4.52 -14.32
CA THR A 149 24.08 5.23 -14.12
C THR A 149 23.43 5.64 -15.45
N ARG A 150 22.11 5.69 -15.49
CA ARG A 150 21.34 6.23 -16.63
C ARG A 150 21.12 7.73 -16.48
N SER A 151 20.78 8.38 -17.60
CA SER A 151 20.44 9.81 -17.62
C SER A 151 19.26 10.13 -16.70
N TYR A 152 19.14 11.39 -16.31
CA TYR A 152 18.03 11.87 -15.48
C TYR A 152 16.65 11.57 -16.11
N THR A 153 16.52 11.76 -17.42
CA THR A 153 15.26 11.45 -18.14
C THR A 153 14.91 9.96 -18.08
N THR A 154 15.92 9.09 -18.22
CA THR A 154 15.72 7.63 -18.14
C THR A 154 15.36 7.21 -16.71
N PHE A 155 16.01 7.78 -15.69
CA PHE A 155 15.65 7.57 -14.29
C PHE A 155 14.16 7.89 -14.05
N TRP A 156 13.69 9.04 -14.53
CA TRP A 156 12.29 9.43 -14.41
C TRP A 156 11.33 8.48 -15.12
N LYS A 157 11.70 7.97 -16.30
CA LYS A 157 10.89 6.96 -17.01
C LYS A 157 10.77 5.68 -16.16
N HIS A 158 11.88 5.22 -15.59
CA HIS A 158 11.85 4.03 -14.71
C HIS A 158 11.06 4.28 -13.44
N LEU A 159 11.19 5.45 -12.82
CA LEU A 159 10.41 5.80 -11.63
C LEU A 159 8.90 5.80 -11.92
N LYS A 160 8.50 6.36 -13.06
CA LYS A 160 7.11 6.34 -13.52
C LYS A 160 6.59 4.93 -13.84
N SER A 161 7.43 4.07 -14.42
CA SER A 161 7.10 2.67 -14.65
C SER A 161 6.82 1.95 -13.33
N LEU A 162 7.70 2.10 -12.33
CA LEU A 162 7.53 1.53 -11.00
C LEU A 162 6.25 2.02 -10.29
N GLU A 163 5.89 3.29 -10.50
CA GLU A 163 4.62 3.85 -10.01
C GLU A 163 3.41 3.22 -10.73
N THR A 164 3.47 3.07 -12.04
CA THR A 164 2.41 2.44 -12.84
C THR A 164 2.22 0.96 -12.49
N GLU A 165 3.31 0.27 -12.16
CA GLU A 165 3.31 -1.11 -11.70
C GLU A 165 2.87 -1.27 -10.24
N GLY A 166 2.57 -0.15 -9.54
CA GLY A 166 2.09 -0.15 -8.15
C GLY A 166 3.15 -0.43 -7.09
N LEU A 167 4.43 -0.45 -7.48
CA LEU A 167 5.56 -0.67 -6.56
C LEU A 167 5.91 0.56 -5.73
N LEU A 168 5.59 1.74 -6.23
CA LEU A 168 5.82 3.04 -5.60
C LEU A 168 4.58 3.92 -5.74
N GLU A 169 4.44 4.87 -4.83
CA GLU A 169 3.50 5.97 -4.94
C GLU A 169 4.28 7.29 -5.02
N ALA A 170 3.94 8.14 -5.99
CA ALA A 170 4.58 9.44 -6.17
C ALA A 170 3.56 10.57 -6.03
N ARG A 171 3.76 11.44 -5.02
CA ARG A 171 2.92 12.60 -4.76
C ARG A 171 3.70 13.89 -5.03
N SER A 172 3.20 14.71 -5.94
CA SER A 172 3.78 16.03 -6.21
C SER A 172 3.13 17.09 -5.34
N THR A 173 3.94 17.82 -4.57
CA THR A 173 3.51 18.97 -3.78
C THR A 173 4.18 20.25 -4.28
N ASN A 174 3.40 21.35 -4.33
CA ASN A 174 3.97 22.67 -4.54
C ASN A 174 4.62 23.10 -3.23
N THR A 175 5.93 23.27 -3.23
CA THR A 175 6.65 23.79 -2.05
C THR A 175 6.28 25.26 -1.85
N SER A 176 5.73 25.60 -0.68
CA SER A 176 5.39 26.99 -0.29
C SER A 176 6.62 27.86 -0.06
N VAL A 177 7.82 27.29 -0.07
CA VAL A 177 9.11 27.99 0.12
C VAL A 177 10.02 27.67 -1.05
N GLY A 178 9.96 28.47 -2.12
CA GLY A 178 10.83 28.36 -3.28
C GLY A 178 10.11 27.94 -4.57
N ARG A 179 10.57 28.44 -5.72
CA ARG A 179 10.06 28.08 -7.06
C ARG A 179 10.49 26.63 -7.38
N GLY A 180 9.64 25.66 -7.12
CA GLY A 180 9.91 24.27 -7.51
C GLY A 180 8.79 23.33 -7.09
N ARG A 181 8.55 22.30 -7.93
CA ARG A 181 7.64 21.19 -7.65
C ARG A 181 8.48 20.02 -7.15
N THR A 182 8.25 19.58 -5.91
CA THR A 182 8.94 18.42 -5.35
C THR A 182 7.99 17.21 -5.38
N THR A 183 8.50 16.08 -5.85
CA THR A 183 7.77 14.82 -5.82
C THR A 183 8.30 13.99 -4.66
N TYR A 184 7.41 13.59 -3.77
CA TYR A 184 7.69 12.65 -2.67
C TYR A 184 7.28 11.25 -3.08
N ILE A 185 8.06 10.27 -2.66
CA ILE A 185 7.93 8.87 -2.99
C ILE A 185 7.74 8.07 -1.71
N THR A 186 6.72 7.21 -1.71
CA THR A 186 6.38 6.29 -0.63
C THR A 186 6.20 4.87 -1.19
N MET A 187 6.19 3.88 -0.31
CA MET A 187 5.84 2.49 -0.60
C MET A 187 4.77 2.04 0.39
N SER A 188 3.51 2.15 0.01
CA SER A 188 2.38 1.84 0.90
C SER A 188 1.92 0.39 0.75
N ASN A 189 2.19 -0.24 -0.39
CA ASN A 189 1.60 -1.53 -0.78
C ASN A 189 2.52 -2.72 -0.54
N THR A 190 3.80 -2.47 -0.18
CA THR A 190 4.81 -3.52 -0.01
C THR A 190 5.79 -3.14 1.09
N SER A 191 6.36 -4.16 1.74
CA SER A 191 7.43 -3.95 2.70
C SER A 191 8.73 -3.57 1.99
N PRO A 192 9.30 -2.36 2.24
CA PRO A 192 10.62 -2.00 1.73
C PRO A 192 11.71 -2.98 2.14
N ALA A 193 11.56 -3.62 3.32
CA ALA A 193 12.52 -4.61 3.81
C ALA A 193 12.51 -5.87 2.94
N THR A 194 11.33 -6.41 2.64
CA THR A 194 11.17 -7.64 1.85
C THR A 194 11.67 -7.46 0.41
N ILE A 195 11.22 -6.39 -0.26
CA ILE A 195 11.64 -6.10 -1.63
C ILE A 195 13.13 -5.81 -1.71
N GLY A 196 13.65 -4.95 -0.83
CA GLY A 196 15.07 -4.63 -0.80
C GLY A 196 15.93 -5.87 -0.62
N SER A 197 15.60 -6.75 0.34
CA SER A 197 16.36 -8.00 0.58
C SER A 197 16.30 -8.97 -0.60
N ARG A 198 15.18 -9.03 -1.33
CA ARG A 198 15.07 -9.85 -2.54
C ARG A 198 15.97 -9.36 -3.64
N ILE A 199 15.98 -8.07 -3.92
CA ILE A 199 16.84 -7.45 -4.93
C ILE A 199 18.32 -7.59 -4.54
N GLU A 200 18.67 -7.34 -3.26
CA GLU A 200 20.04 -7.50 -2.76
C GLU A 200 20.57 -8.91 -3.01
N LYS A 201 19.79 -9.95 -2.68
CA LYS A 201 20.18 -11.33 -2.93
C LYS A 201 20.43 -11.63 -4.41
N GLU A 202 19.64 -11.07 -5.30
CA GLU A 202 19.83 -11.27 -6.76
C GLU A 202 21.15 -10.65 -7.24
N PHE A 203 21.50 -9.45 -6.74
CA PHE A 203 22.75 -8.77 -7.17
C PHE A 203 24.00 -9.32 -6.49
N MET A 204 23.89 -9.89 -5.27
CA MET A 204 25.00 -10.54 -4.58
C MET A 204 25.35 -11.92 -5.18
N ASN A 205 24.42 -12.55 -5.85
CA ASN A 205 24.61 -13.88 -6.46
C ASN A 205 25.03 -13.81 -7.93
N ARG A 206 25.29 -12.62 -8.47
CA ARG A 206 25.88 -12.38 -9.82
C ARG A 206 27.39 -12.22 -9.77
#